data_c4754629fca4e36cde6df19829b474c6
#
_entry.id   c4754629fca4e36cde6df19829b474c6
#
_cell.length_a   1.000
_cell.length_b   1.000
_cell.length_c   1.000
_cell.angle_alpha   90.00
_cell.angle_beta   90.00
_cell.angle_gamma   90.00
#
_symmetry.space_group_name_H-M   'P 1'
#
loop_
_entity.id
_entity.type
_entity.pdbx_description
1 polymer ?
#
loop_
_entity_poly.entity_id
_entity_poly.type
_entity_poly.pdbx_seq_one_letter_code
_entity_poly.pdbx_strand_id
1 'polypeptide(L)'
;MFQINWKTKALLFKFLNFFKLYKLLFFIQKRITKRSRINLKGVFFYWDYHLKYLKENNVKSVLEIGAGKSLAQNIYLSYKFNQKIEQTLIDVSKMIDLDLFNEANDQISKILSVDKLPFANSFDDLKKNYNLNYLAPMNLKKINENNLKFDACISSTTLEHLPKNELEESFHLLKKIIKKDGIISASIDYSDHYSHTDENINNLNFLKFSSKEWERYNTPMLFQNRLRHQDYRELFKTCGYKISEIKGDLGEQFEHVSKEFDFKNEETFILWGHFLLQL
;
A
#
# COMPACT_ATOMS: atom_id res chain seq x y z
N MET A 1 -12.37 19.82 -3.71
CA MET A 1 -12.54 18.37 -3.73
C MET A 1 -14.00 18.04 -3.44
N PHE A 2 -14.62 17.07 -4.07
CA PHE A 2 -16.03 16.75 -3.80
C PHE A 2 -16.10 16.08 -2.42
N GLN A 3 -16.72 16.74 -1.44
CA GLN A 3 -16.86 16.21 -0.08
C GLN A 3 -18.10 15.32 -0.02
N ILE A 4 -17.97 14.16 0.58
CA ILE A 4 -19.08 13.24 0.83
C ILE A 4 -18.99 12.84 2.29
N ASN A 5 -20.11 13.01 3.02
CA ASN A 5 -20.21 12.51 4.38
C ASN A 5 -19.78 11.04 4.44
N TRP A 6 -18.88 10.71 5.35
CA TRP A 6 -18.26 9.39 5.42
C TRP A 6 -19.24 8.23 5.63
N LYS A 7 -20.32 8.44 6.41
CA LYS A 7 -21.37 7.42 6.62
C LYS A 7 -22.13 7.17 5.33
N THR A 8 -22.45 8.22 4.59
CA THR A 8 -23.10 8.11 3.26
C THR A 8 -22.20 7.36 2.27
N LYS A 9 -20.89 7.63 2.29
CA LYS A 9 -19.90 6.90 1.47
C LYS A 9 -19.84 5.42 1.85
N ALA A 10 -19.85 5.09 3.15
CA ALA A 10 -19.86 3.72 3.63
C ALA A 10 -21.11 2.95 3.17
N LEU A 11 -22.28 3.58 3.27
CA LEU A 11 -23.56 3.00 2.79
C LEU A 11 -23.53 2.78 1.27
N LEU A 12 -23.04 3.75 0.51
CA LEU A 12 -22.88 3.62 -0.95
C LEU A 12 -21.96 2.45 -1.28
N PHE A 13 -20.83 2.30 -0.59
CA PHE A 13 -19.91 1.18 -0.83
C PHE A 13 -20.50 -0.17 -0.47
N LYS A 14 -21.31 -0.25 0.60
CA LYS A 14 -22.10 -1.45 0.90
C LYS A 14 -23.06 -1.82 -0.22
N PHE A 15 -23.79 -0.84 -0.73
CA PHE A 15 -24.71 -1.03 -1.85
C PHE A 15 -23.97 -1.51 -3.10
N LEU A 16 -22.89 -0.84 -3.48
CA LEU A 16 -22.07 -1.22 -4.63
C LEU A 16 -21.46 -2.61 -4.48
N ASN A 17 -21.05 -2.97 -3.26
CA ASN A 17 -20.53 -4.30 -2.95
C ASN A 17 -21.61 -5.37 -3.08
N PHE A 18 -22.78 -5.14 -2.50
CA PHE A 18 -23.93 -6.06 -2.55
C PHE A 18 -24.30 -6.41 -4.01
N PHE A 19 -24.35 -5.40 -4.89
CA PHE A 19 -24.66 -5.56 -6.30
C PHE A 19 -23.46 -5.88 -7.19
N LYS A 20 -22.24 -6.06 -6.62
CA LYS A 20 -20.99 -6.31 -7.34
C LYS A 20 -20.66 -5.25 -8.41
N LEU A 21 -21.01 -3.99 -8.16
CA LEU A 21 -20.88 -2.87 -9.10
C LEU A 21 -19.50 -2.19 -9.06
N TYR A 22 -18.43 -2.94 -8.78
CA TYR A 22 -17.05 -2.42 -8.71
C TYR A 22 -16.60 -1.74 -10.01
N LYS A 23 -16.94 -2.34 -11.15
CA LYS A 23 -16.60 -1.80 -12.48
C LYS A 23 -17.26 -0.44 -12.72
N LEU A 24 -18.51 -0.28 -12.27
CA LEU A 24 -19.25 0.98 -12.36
C LEU A 24 -18.58 2.06 -11.50
N LEU A 25 -18.19 1.74 -10.27
CA LEU A 25 -17.48 2.68 -9.42
C LEU A 25 -16.16 3.13 -10.06
N PHE A 26 -15.39 2.18 -10.58
CA PHE A 26 -14.13 2.49 -11.26
C PHE A 26 -14.34 3.38 -12.49
N PHE A 27 -15.37 3.09 -13.29
CA PHE A 27 -15.73 3.93 -14.44
C PHE A 27 -16.09 5.36 -14.00
N ILE A 28 -16.90 5.50 -12.95
CA ILE A 28 -17.27 6.82 -12.37
C ILE A 28 -16.02 7.55 -11.89
N GLN A 29 -15.13 6.88 -11.16
CA GLN A 29 -13.88 7.47 -10.67
C GLN A 29 -12.97 7.93 -11.80
N LYS A 30 -12.84 7.14 -12.87
CA LYS A 30 -11.97 7.48 -14.01
C LYS A 30 -12.56 8.58 -14.89
N ARG A 31 -13.87 8.52 -15.24
CA ARG A 31 -14.48 9.35 -16.26
C ARG A 31 -15.20 10.58 -15.73
N ILE A 32 -15.82 10.47 -14.56
CA ILE A 32 -16.70 11.53 -14.02
C ILE A 32 -15.97 12.33 -12.95
N THR A 33 -15.51 11.68 -11.87
CA THR A 33 -14.90 12.40 -10.74
C THR A 33 -13.42 12.68 -10.94
N LYS A 34 -12.78 12.07 -11.95
CA LYS A 34 -11.33 12.18 -12.23
C LYS A 34 -10.44 11.90 -11.00
N ARG A 35 -10.96 11.14 -10.03
CA ARG A 35 -10.25 10.79 -8.77
C ARG A 35 -9.14 9.75 -8.97
N SER A 36 -9.11 9.08 -10.12
CA SER A 36 -8.02 8.17 -10.49
C SER A 36 -6.85 8.87 -11.18
N ARG A 37 -6.75 10.20 -11.13
CA ARG A 37 -5.55 10.92 -11.60
C ARG A 37 -4.38 10.67 -10.67
N ILE A 38 -3.19 10.70 -11.25
CA ILE A 38 -1.95 10.60 -10.49
C ILE A 38 -1.79 11.85 -9.60
N ASN A 39 -1.57 11.61 -8.32
CA ASN A 39 -1.19 12.65 -7.38
C ASN A 39 0.09 12.19 -6.66
N LEU A 40 1.21 12.74 -7.05
CA LEU A 40 2.52 12.42 -6.49
C LEU A 40 2.91 13.33 -5.30
N LYS A 41 2.01 14.21 -4.89
CA LYS A 41 2.28 15.14 -3.80
C LYS A 41 2.40 14.38 -2.47
N GLY A 42 3.56 14.47 -1.84
CA GLY A 42 3.82 13.89 -0.52
C GLY A 42 4.07 12.36 -0.50
N VAL A 43 4.04 11.65 -1.65
CA VAL A 43 4.24 10.19 -1.65
C VAL A 43 5.72 9.77 -1.75
N PHE A 44 6.58 10.65 -2.26
CA PHE A 44 7.99 10.32 -2.48
C PHE A 44 8.72 9.93 -1.20
N PHE A 45 8.37 10.50 -0.06
CA PHE A 45 9.06 10.19 1.19
C PHE A 45 8.89 8.72 1.61
N TYR A 46 7.75 8.08 1.32
CA TYR A 46 7.57 6.64 1.54
C TYR A 46 8.48 5.83 0.60
N TRP A 47 8.57 6.26 -0.65
CA TRP A 47 9.40 5.59 -1.66
C TRP A 47 10.89 5.76 -1.39
N ASP A 48 11.29 6.89 -0.80
CA ASP A 48 12.69 7.16 -0.42
C ASP A 48 13.17 6.23 0.70
N TYR A 49 12.29 5.81 1.63
CA TYR A 49 12.63 4.78 2.61
C TYR A 49 12.91 3.43 1.91
N HIS A 50 12.02 3.01 1.01
CA HIS A 50 12.26 1.80 0.23
C HIS A 50 13.56 1.92 -0.58
N LEU A 51 13.74 3.00 -1.33
CA LEU A 51 14.93 3.25 -2.12
C LEU A 51 16.22 3.17 -1.29
N LYS A 52 16.24 3.80 -0.11
CA LYS A 52 17.35 3.76 0.83
C LYS A 52 17.69 2.32 1.18
N TYR A 53 16.76 1.57 1.70
CA TYR A 53 17.00 0.21 2.16
C TYR A 53 17.33 -0.77 1.02
N LEU A 54 16.71 -0.62 -0.14
CA LEU A 54 17.05 -1.41 -1.32
C LEU A 54 18.52 -1.17 -1.78
N LYS A 55 19.00 0.08 -1.71
CA LYS A 55 20.39 0.43 -2.05
C LYS A 55 21.39 -0.05 -1.00
N GLU A 56 21.11 0.20 0.29
CA GLU A 56 21.97 -0.22 1.40
C GLU A 56 22.20 -1.73 1.44
N ASN A 57 21.20 -2.53 0.99
CA ASN A 57 21.28 -3.98 0.94
C ASN A 57 21.61 -4.54 -0.45
N ASN A 58 22.05 -3.70 -1.41
CA ASN A 58 22.44 -4.10 -2.76
C ASN A 58 21.41 -4.98 -3.49
N VAL A 59 20.12 -4.72 -3.30
CA VAL A 59 18.99 -5.48 -3.84
C VAL A 59 19.02 -5.48 -5.37
N LYS A 60 18.84 -6.66 -5.99
CA LYS A 60 18.76 -6.84 -7.44
C LYS A 60 17.35 -7.26 -7.88
N SER A 61 16.64 -8.02 -7.03
CA SER A 61 15.30 -8.51 -7.29
C SER A 61 14.35 -8.14 -6.15
N VAL A 62 13.25 -7.49 -6.48
CA VAL A 62 12.25 -7.06 -5.49
C VAL A 62 10.87 -7.62 -5.83
N LEU A 63 10.18 -8.10 -4.81
CA LEU A 63 8.76 -8.42 -4.86
C LEU A 63 7.97 -7.25 -4.28
N GLU A 64 6.91 -6.79 -4.93
CA GLU A 64 5.97 -5.85 -4.35
C GLU A 64 4.59 -6.45 -4.17
N ILE A 65 4.01 -6.23 -2.98
CA ILE A 65 2.65 -6.61 -2.63
C ILE A 65 1.76 -5.38 -2.72
N GLY A 66 0.73 -5.42 -3.58
CA GLY A 66 -0.24 -4.34 -3.71
C GLY A 66 0.29 -3.17 -4.53
N ALA A 67 0.84 -3.43 -5.71
CA ALA A 67 1.42 -2.40 -6.58
C ALA A 67 0.43 -1.33 -7.08
N GLY A 68 -0.87 -1.60 -7.04
CA GLY A 68 -1.91 -0.65 -7.38
C GLY A 68 -2.09 -0.41 -8.88
N LYS A 69 -2.66 0.75 -9.24
CA LYS A 69 -3.12 1.02 -10.61
C LYS A 69 -2.08 1.68 -11.50
N SER A 70 -1.25 2.55 -10.96
CA SER A 70 -0.33 3.40 -11.72
C SER A 70 1.09 2.89 -11.74
N LEU A 71 1.46 1.98 -10.83
CA LEU A 71 2.83 1.52 -10.59
C LEU A 71 3.84 2.68 -10.45
N ALA A 72 3.38 3.82 -9.90
CA ALA A 72 4.20 5.03 -9.85
C ALA A 72 5.48 4.84 -9.01
N GLN A 73 5.40 4.10 -7.88
CA GLN A 73 6.57 3.73 -7.08
C GLN A 73 7.59 2.93 -7.90
N ASN A 74 7.12 1.99 -8.71
CA ASN A 74 7.99 1.14 -9.52
C ASN A 74 8.66 1.90 -10.65
N ILE A 75 7.96 2.86 -11.27
CA ILE A 75 8.55 3.79 -12.24
C ILE A 75 9.66 4.60 -11.56
N TYR A 76 9.39 5.13 -10.37
CA TYR A 76 10.38 5.86 -9.58
C TYR A 76 11.63 5.00 -9.29
N LEU A 77 11.46 3.77 -8.82
CA LEU A 77 12.55 2.84 -8.59
C LEU A 77 13.29 2.49 -9.89
N SER A 78 12.57 2.32 -11.01
CA SER A 78 13.21 2.08 -12.31
C SER A 78 14.15 3.21 -12.69
N TYR A 79 13.76 4.47 -12.52
CA TYR A 79 14.65 5.62 -12.71
C TYR A 79 15.86 5.60 -11.75
N LYS A 80 15.60 5.41 -10.46
CA LYS A 80 16.65 5.47 -9.41
C LYS A 80 17.67 4.34 -9.48
N PHE A 81 17.33 3.24 -10.12
CA PHE A 81 18.21 2.09 -10.37
C PHE A 81 18.67 1.96 -11.84
N ASN A 82 18.37 2.94 -12.69
CA ASN A 82 18.67 2.90 -14.13
C ASN A 82 18.17 1.59 -14.77
N GLN A 83 16.95 1.18 -14.47
CA GLN A 83 16.26 -0.05 -14.91
C GLN A 83 17.01 -1.37 -14.56
N LYS A 84 18.01 -1.34 -13.68
CA LYS A 84 18.82 -2.53 -13.31
C LYS A 84 18.20 -3.39 -12.22
N ILE A 85 17.22 -2.86 -11.46
CA ILE A 85 16.49 -3.64 -10.46
C ILE A 85 15.36 -4.41 -11.14
N GLU A 86 15.28 -5.71 -10.91
CA GLU A 86 14.15 -6.51 -11.35
C GLU A 86 13.00 -6.38 -10.35
N GLN A 87 11.81 -5.99 -10.83
CA GLN A 87 10.64 -5.78 -10.00
C GLN A 87 9.52 -6.74 -10.40
N THR A 88 9.13 -7.62 -9.49
CA THR A 88 7.96 -8.48 -9.64
C THR A 88 6.84 -7.93 -8.77
N LEU A 89 5.72 -7.60 -9.39
CA LEU A 89 4.60 -6.89 -8.78
C LEU A 89 3.40 -7.83 -8.76
N ILE A 90 2.82 -8.04 -7.57
CA ILE A 90 1.66 -8.91 -7.42
C ILE A 90 0.44 -8.16 -6.89
N ASP A 91 -0.71 -8.50 -7.47
CA ASP A 91 -2.03 -8.06 -7.03
C ASP A 91 -3.03 -9.20 -7.08
N VAL A 92 -3.97 -9.25 -6.14
CA VAL A 92 -5.04 -10.27 -6.11
C VAL A 92 -6.04 -10.11 -7.26
N SER A 93 -6.06 -8.94 -7.88
CA SER A 93 -6.86 -8.65 -9.09
C SER A 93 -6.07 -7.75 -10.05
N LYS A 94 -6.38 -7.85 -11.35
CA LYS A 94 -5.75 -6.98 -12.34
C LYS A 94 -6.23 -5.55 -12.18
N MET A 95 -5.38 -4.67 -11.64
CA MET A 95 -5.71 -3.27 -11.33
C MET A 95 -5.01 -2.26 -12.23
N ILE A 96 -3.88 -2.62 -12.84
CA ILE A 96 -3.07 -1.70 -13.64
C ILE A 96 -3.87 -0.99 -14.73
N ASP A 97 -3.62 0.29 -14.88
CA ASP A 97 -4.15 1.15 -15.96
C ASP A 97 -2.96 1.82 -16.66
N LEU A 98 -2.70 1.42 -17.92
CA LEU A 98 -1.53 1.90 -18.68
C LEU A 98 -1.60 3.42 -18.98
N ASP A 99 -2.78 4.01 -19.04
CA ASP A 99 -2.90 5.47 -19.19
C ASP A 99 -2.37 6.17 -17.92
N LEU A 100 -2.75 5.66 -16.72
CA LEU A 100 -2.24 6.18 -15.46
C LEU A 100 -0.75 5.90 -15.27
N PHE A 101 -0.28 4.74 -15.72
CA PHE A 101 1.15 4.41 -15.72
C PHE A 101 1.95 5.43 -16.55
N ASN A 102 1.52 5.71 -17.77
CA ASN A 102 2.18 6.66 -18.67
C ASN A 102 2.09 8.11 -18.15
N GLU A 103 0.97 8.49 -17.50
CA GLU A 103 0.83 9.75 -16.82
C GLU A 103 1.82 9.87 -15.65
N ALA A 104 1.97 8.80 -14.85
CA ALA A 104 2.94 8.75 -13.75
C ALA A 104 4.38 8.87 -14.28
N ASN A 105 4.72 8.17 -15.35
CA ASN A 105 6.04 8.26 -15.98
C ASN A 105 6.36 9.70 -16.41
N ASP A 106 5.41 10.38 -17.06
CA ASP A 106 5.59 11.78 -17.49
C ASP A 106 5.79 12.72 -16.28
N GLN A 107 5.03 12.55 -15.20
CA GLN A 107 5.16 13.38 -14.00
C GLN A 107 6.48 13.10 -13.26
N ILE A 108 6.85 11.82 -13.08
CA ILE A 108 8.07 11.43 -12.36
C ILE A 108 9.32 11.88 -13.10
N SER A 109 9.37 11.71 -14.43
CA SER A 109 10.51 12.17 -15.23
C SER A 109 10.75 13.68 -15.09
N LYS A 110 9.68 14.48 -15.08
CA LYS A 110 9.74 15.94 -14.86
C LYS A 110 10.23 16.28 -13.46
N ILE A 111 9.70 15.61 -12.43
CA ILE A 111 10.10 15.84 -11.03
C ILE A 111 11.58 15.49 -10.82
N LEU A 112 12.04 14.40 -11.41
CA LEU A 112 13.44 13.95 -11.31
C LEU A 112 14.38 14.68 -12.25
N SER A 113 13.86 15.50 -13.18
CA SER A 113 14.63 16.21 -14.21
C SER A 113 15.50 15.25 -15.05
N VAL A 114 14.90 14.14 -15.49
CA VAL A 114 15.56 13.10 -16.31
C VAL A 114 14.80 12.86 -17.61
N ASP A 115 15.48 12.25 -18.60
CA ASP A 115 14.83 11.84 -19.84
C ASP A 115 13.72 10.82 -19.55
N LYS A 116 12.57 11.03 -20.19
CA LYS A 116 11.41 10.18 -19.98
C LYS A 116 11.63 8.80 -20.60
N LEU A 117 11.37 7.74 -19.82
CA LEU A 117 11.34 6.38 -20.34
C LEU A 117 10.21 6.21 -21.38
N PRO A 118 10.34 5.28 -22.33
CA PRO A 118 9.32 5.06 -23.37
C PRO A 118 7.95 4.76 -22.76
N PHE A 119 6.88 5.19 -23.39
CA PHE A 119 5.53 4.81 -23.01
C PHE A 119 5.31 3.30 -23.08
N ALA A 120 4.57 2.76 -22.13
CA ALA A 120 4.15 1.37 -22.16
C ALA A 120 2.75 1.26 -22.77
N ASN A 121 2.62 0.48 -23.84
CA ASN A 121 1.36 0.17 -24.49
C ASN A 121 0.93 -1.29 -24.22
N SER A 122 1.84 -2.08 -23.65
CA SER A 122 1.66 -3.49 -23.33
C SER A 122 2.40 -3.87 -22.05
N PHE A 123 2.14 -5.08 -21.52
CA PHE A 123 2.90 -5.64 -20.39
C PHE A 123 4.35 -5.97 -20.79
N ASP A 124 4.60 -6.30 -22.05
CA ASP A 124 5.95 -6.55 -22.57
C ASP A 124 6.79 -5.27 -22.52
N ASP A 125 6.17 -4.11 -22.79
CA ASP A 125 6.84 -2.81 -22.66
C ASP A 125 7.23 -2.51 -21.20
N LEU A 126 6.42 -2.92 -20.21
CA LEU A 126 6.76 -2.79 -18.80
C LEU A 126 8.04 -3.56 -18.48
N LYS A 127 8.13 -4.80 -18.96
CA LYS A 127 9.31 -5.62 -18.74
C LYS A 127 10.53 -5.07 -19.48
N LYS A 128 10.38 -4.75 -20.77
CA LYS A 128 11.46 -4.31 -21.63
C LYS A 128 12.07 -2.95 -21.21
N ASN A 129 11.21 -1.98 -20.90
CA ASN A 129 11.62 -0.59 -20.70
C ASN A 129 11.84 -0.22 -19.24
N TYR A 130 11.22 -0.96 -18.30
CA TYR A 130 11.22 -0.63 -16.88
C TYR A 130 11.72 -1.76 -15.98
N ASN A 131 11.94 -2.95 -16.55
CA ASN A 131 12.26 -4.18 -15.82
C ASN A 131 11.18 -4.56 -14.79
N LEU A 132 9.91 -4.37 -15.18
CA LEU A 132 8.72 -4.65 -14.36
C LEU A 132 8.00 -5.90 -14.87
N ASN A 133 7.78 -6.85 -13.99
CA ASN A 133 7.01 -8.06 -14.22
C ASN A 133 5.70 -8.01 -13.41
N TYR A 134 4.59 -7.60 -14.03
CA TYR A 134 3.29 -7.48 -13.35
C TYR A 134 2.49 -8.76 -13.44
N LEU A 135 2.21 -9.37 -12.30
CA LEU A 135 1.51 -10.62 -12.14
C LEU A 135 0.17 -10.39 -11.40
N ALA A 136 -0.94 -10.47 -12.10
CA ALA A 136 -2.28 -10.39 -11.51
C ALA A 136 -3.32 -11.16 -12.36
N PRO A 137 -4.18 -11.99 -11.74
CA PRO A 137 -4.29 -12.23 -10.29
C PRO A 137 -3.18 -13.16 -9.76
N MET A 138 -2.48 -12.72 -8.71
CA MET A 138 -1.39 -13.46 -8.07
C MET A 138 -1.39 -13.18 -6.57
N ASN A 139 -0.96 -14.17 -5.77
CA ASN A 139 -0.76 -14.02 -4.33
C ASN A 139 0.53 -14.70 -3.88
N LEU A 140 0.94 -14.46 -2.64
CA LEU A 140 2.18 -15.00 -2.07
C LEU A 140 2.22 -16.53 -2.05
N LYS A 141 1.09 -17.21 -1.88
CA LYS A 141 1.02 -18.67 -1.90
C LYS A 141 1.47 -19.22 -3.24
N LYS A 142 0.96 -18.67 -4.34
CA LYS A 142 1.36 -19.04 -5.70
C LYS A 142 2.83 -18.72 -6.00
N ILE A 143 3.33 -17.57 -5.50
CA ILE A 143 4.76 -17.22 -5.60
C ILE A 143 5.61 -18.28 -4.92
N ASN A 144 5.23 -18.71 -3.71
CA ASN A 144 5.94 -19.74 -2.97
C ASN A 144 5.87 -21.10 -3.67
N GLU A 145 4.71 -21.49 -4.21
CA GLU A 145 4.52 -22.73 -4.99
C GLU A 145 5.42 -22.78 -6.23
N ASN A 146 5.67 -21.63 -6.86
CA ASN A 146 6.59 -21.51 -8.00
C ASN A 146 8.07 -21.42 -7.59
N ASN A 147 8.40 -21.55 -6.31
CA ASN A 147 9.77 -21.49 -5.75
C ASN A 147 10.55 -20.22 -6.14
N LEU A 148 9.86 -19.11 -6.38
CA LEU A 148 10.50 -17.82 -6.68
C LEU A 148 11.13 -17.24 -5.42
N LYS A 149 12.31 -16.65 -5.56
CA LYS A 149 13.09 -16.03 -4.48
C LYS A 149 13.48 -14.60 -4.84
N PHE A 150 13.40 -13.71 -3.86
CA PHE A 150 13.72 -12.30 -4.03
C PHE A 150 14.71 -11.82 -2.98
N ASP A 151 15.50 -10.78 -3.32
CA ASP A 151 16.39 -10.13 -2.38
C ASP A 151 15.60 -9.27 -1.38
N ALA A 152 14.47 -8.71 -1.82
CA ALA A 152 13.61 -7.89 -0.97
C ALA A 152 12.12 -8.05 -1.29
N CYS A 153 11.29 -7.73 -0.31
CA CYS A 153 9.88 -7.42 -0.52
C CYS A 153 9.60 -5.97 -0.10
N ILE A 154 8.79 -5.27 -0.89
CA ILE A 154 8.28 -3.94 -0.53
C ILE A 154 6.76 -3.95 -0.50
N SER A 155 6.18 -3.06 0.32
CA SER A 155 4.74 -2.82 0.36
C SER A 155 4.48 -1.39 0.84
N SER A 156 3.66 -0.65 0.12
CA SER A 156 3.26 0.72 0.46
C SER A 156 1.75 0.82 0.57
N THR A 157 1.28 1.27 1.72
CA THR A 157 -0.14 1.55 1.98
C THR A 157 -1.08 0.44 1.49
N THR A 158 -0.73 -0.81 1.83
CA THR A 158 -1.47 -2.02 1.42
C THR A 158 -1.80 -2.91 2.62
N LEU A 159 -0.88 -3.01 3.59
CA LEU A 159 -1.02 -3.95 4.71
C LEU A 159 -2.20 -3.60 5.62
N GLU A 160 -2.59 -2.35 5.70
CA GLU A 160 -3.77 -1.88 6.41
C GLU A 160 -5.09 -2.39 5.82
N HIS A 161 -5.06 -2.89 4.59
CA HIS A 161 -6.21 -3.48 3.90
C HIS A 161 -6.31 -5.00 4.04
N LEU A 162 -5.40 -5.63 4.77
CA LEU A 162 -5.42 -7.07 5.03
C LEU A 162 -5.93 -7.37 6.45
N PRO A 163 -6.80 -8.37 6.64
CA PRO A 163 -7.12 -8.89 7.97
C PRO A 163 -5.86 -9.37 8.70
N LYS A 164 -5.87 -9.29 10.05
CA LYS A 164 -4.71 -9.65 10.87
C LYS A 164 -4.19 -11.07 10.61
N ASN A 165 -5.09 -12.03 10.49
CA ASN A 165 -4.74 -13.43 10.20
C ASN A 165 -4.09 -13.60 8.81
N GLU A 166 -4.54 -12.84 7.80
CA GLU A 166 -3.94 -12.85 6.47
C GLU A 166 -2.55 -12.18 6.45
N LEU A 167 -2.35 -11.15 7.29
CA LEU A 167 -1.03 -10.57 7.51
C LEU A 167 -0.07 -11.59 8.11
N GLU A 168 -0.46 -12.28 9.18
CA GLU A 168 0.37 -13.33 9.83
C GLU A 168 0.75 -14.43 8.83
N GLU A 169 -0.21 -14.93 8.06
CA GLU A 169 0.06 -15.93 7.00
C GLU A 169 1.02 -15.37 5.93
N SER A 170 0.80 -14.14 5.49
CA SER A 170 1.64 -13.48 4.48
C SER A 170 3.08 -13.33 4.95
N PHE A 171 3.32 -12.92 6.20
CA PHE A 171 4.66 -12.77 6.73
C PHE A 171 5.36 -14.11 6.99
N HIS A 172 4.63 -15.18 7.33
CA HIS A 172 5.18 -16.53 7.35
C HIS A 172 5.56 -17.06 5.95
N LEU A 173 4.78 -16.73 4.92
CA LEU A 173 5.12 -17.05 3.52
C LEU A 173 6.33 -16.26 3.03
N LEU A 174 6.43 -14.98 3.37
CA LEU A 174 7.56 -14.13 3.00
C LEU A 174 8.90 -14.67 3.50
N LYS A 175 8.97 -15.30 4.67
CA LYS A 175 10.18 -16.01 5.13
C LYS A 175 10.67 -17.09 4.17
N LYS A 176 9.73 -17.71 3.44
CA LYS A 176 10.06 -18.75 2.45
C LYS A 176 10.40 -18.17 1.09
N ILE A 177 9.94 -16.95 0.79
CA ILE A 177 10.06 -16.28 -0.51
C ILE A 177 11.30 -15.38 -0.53
N ILE A 178 11.60 -14.70 0.57
CA ILE A 178 12.77 -13.81 0.68
C ILE A 178 14.01 -14.65 0.95
N LYS A 179 15.14 -14.29 0.31
CA LYS A 179 16.44 -14.92 0.54
C LYS A 179 16.90 -14.68 1.99
N LYS A 180 17.81 -15.53 2.49
CA LYS A 180 18.27 -15.53 3.88
C LYS A 180 18.76 -14.16 4.38
N ASP A 181 19.48 -13.43 3.54
CA ASP A 181 20.01 -12.09 3.87
C ASP A 181 19.15 -10.97 3.26
N GLY A 182 17.92 -11.31 2.84
CA GLY A 182 16.99 -10.37 2.23
C GLY A 182 16.22 -9.56 3.26
N ILE A 183 15.54 -8.54 2.78
CA ILE A 183 14.80 -7.58 3.62
C ILE A 183 13.34 -7.48 3.20
N ILE A 184 12.51 -7.02 4.15
CA ILE A 184 11.15 -6.54 3.85
C ILE A 184 11.07 -5.08 4.29
N SER A 185 10.60 -4.22 3.40
CA SER A 185 10.44 -2.78 3.65
C SER A 185 8.97 -2.42 3.44
N ALA A 186 8.29 -2.01 4.51
CA ALA A 186 6.84 -1.79 4.51
C ALA A 186 6.47 -0.42 5.07
N SER A 187 5.76 0.37 4.27
CA SER A 187 5.11 1.62 4.70
C SER A 187 3.62 1.38 4.90
N ILE A 188 3.10 1.79 6.05
CA ILE A 188 1.73 1.52 6.46
C ILE A 188 1.04 2.84 6.79
N ASP A 189 -0.16 3.05 6.25
CA ASP A 189 -1.03 4.17 6.56
C ASP A 189 -2.01 3.77 7.67
N TYR A 190 -1.95 4.47 8.81
CA TYR A 190 -2.82 4.24 9.95
C TYR A 190 -3.99 5.23 10.01
N SER A 191 -4.17 6.06 9.00
CA SER A 191 -5.26 7.03 8.96
C SER A 191 -6.60 6.38 8.59
N ASP A 192 -7.68 6.99 9.03
CA ASP A 192 -9.04 6.63 8.58
C ASP A 192 -9.24 7.09 7.14
N HIS A 193 -9.35 6.16 6.19
CA HIS A 193 -9.48 6.48 4.78
C HIS A 193 -10.80 7.19 4.41
N TYR A 194 -11.77 7.25 5.31
CA TYR A 194 -12.94 8.11 5.12
C TYR A 194 -12.59 9.59 5.27
N SER A 195 -11.59 9.93 6.10
CA SER A 195 -11.13 11.32 6.27
C SER A 195 -10.56 11.92 4.98
N HIS A 196 -10.06 11.10 4.06
CA HIS A 196 -9.59 11.58 2.75
C HIS A 196 -10.71 12.19 1.87
N THR A 197 -11.97 12.04 2.26
CA THR A 197 -13.12 12.51 1.49
C THR A 197 -14.17 13.24 2.33
N ASP A 198 -13.99 13.30 3.63
CA ASP A 198 -14.84 14.04 4.57
C ASP A 198 -13.95 14.81 5.54
N GLU A 199 -13.80 16.10 5.30
CA GLU A 199 -12.98 17.01 6.12
C GLU A 199 -13.58 17.29 7.50
N ASN A 200 -14.83 16.85 7.76
CA ASN A 200 -15.49 17.04 9.06
C ASN A 200 -15.12 15.94 10.06
N ILE A 201 -14.31 14.97 9.68
CA ILE A 201 -13.85 13.93 10.58
C ILE A 201 -12.32 13.95 10.73
N ASN A 202 -11.87 13.59 11.92
CA ASN A 202 -10.46 13.42 12.23
C ASN A 202 -9.84 12.25 11.46
N ASN A 203 -8.54 12.33 11.16
CA ASN A 203 -7.78 11.26 10.48
C ASN A 203 -7.73 9.93 11.25
N LEU A 204 -8.17 9.91 12.49
CA LEU A 204 -8.27 8.72 13.34
C LEU A 204 -9.70 8.45 13.80
N ASN A 205 -10.70 8.96 13.08
CA ASN A 205 -12.11 8.87 13.46
C ASN A 205 -12.57 7.43 13.76
N PHE A 206 -12.03 6.44 13.10
CA PHE A 206 -12.40 5.03 13.34
C PHE A 206 -12.04 4.54 14.76
N LEU A 207 -11.11 5.20 15.48
CA LEU A 207 -10.76 4.85 16.86
C LEU A 207 -11.90 5.12 17.86
N LYS A 208 -12.90 5.92 17.47
CA LYS A 208 -14.10 6.20 18.28
C LYS A 208 -15.04 4.99 18.40
N PHE A 209 -14.88 4.01 17.51
CA PHE A 209 -15.82 2.91 17.36
C PHE A 209 -15.21 1.59 17.85
N SER A 210 -16.02 0.80 18.58
CA SER A 210 -15.70 -0.60 18.83
C SER A 210 -15.65 -1.40 17.51
N SER A 211 -15.01 -2.56 17.51
CA SER A 211 -14.94 -3.43 16.33
C SER A 211 -16.34 -3.76 15.79
N LYS A 212 -17.28 -4.08 16.69
CA LYS A 212 -18.67 -4.36 16.34
C LYS A 212 -19.40 -3.17 15.69
N GLU A 213 -19.13 -1.96 16.15
CA GLU A 213 -19.71 -0.75 15.55
C GLU A 213 -19.06 -0.45 14.20
N TRP A 214 -17.73 -0.62 14.10
CA TRP A 214 -16.97 -0.36 12.88
C TRP A 214 -17.30 -1.30 11.74
N GLU A 215 -17.66 -2.56 11.99
CA GLU A 215 -18.13 -3.51 10.98
C GLU A 215 -19.27 -2.97 10.12
N ARG A 216 -20.08 -2.03 10.66
CA ARG A 216 -21.15 -1.38 9.90
C ARG A 216 -20.61 -0.50 8.77
N TYR A 217 -19.39 -0.04 8.86
CA TYR A 217 -18.75 0.90 7.94
C TYR A 217 -17.57 0.26 7.20
N ASN A 218 -16.96 -0.76 7.77
CA ASN A 218 -15.79 -1.46 7.19
C ASN A 218 -16.24 -2.41 6.08
N THR A 219 -16.26 -1.90 4.85
CA THR A 219 -16.75 -2.64 3.68
C THR A 219 -15.61 -3.30 2.95
N PRO A 220 -15.82 -4.42 2.22
CA PRO A 220 -14.76 -5.05 1.42
C PRO A 220 -14.10 -4.11 0.40
N MET A 221 -14.80 -3.06 -0.03
CA MET A 221 -14.28 -2.06 -0.98
C MET A 221 -13.35 -1.03 -0.32
N LEU A 222 -13.42 -0.87 1.00
CA LEU A 222 -12.62 0.06 1.77
C LEU A 222 -12.30 -0.56 3.15
N PHE A 223 -11.90 -1.82 3.13
CA PHE A 223 -11.54 -2.53 4.36
C PHE A 223 -10.27 -1.92 4.96
N GLN A 224 -10.31 -1.66 6.27
CA GLN A 224 -9.15 -1.32 7.08
C GLN A 224 -9.12 -2.16 8.35
N ASN A 225 -7.97 -2.74 8.68
CA ASN A 225 -7.81 -3.58 9.86
C ASN A 225 -7.74 -2.80 11.18
N ARG A 226 -7.48 -1.50 11.14
CA ARG A 226 -7.33 -0.58 12.27
C ARG A 226 -6.19 -0.94 13.24
N LEU A 227 -5.27 -1.82 12.86
CA LEU A 227 -4.07 -2.10 13.63
C LEU A 227 -3.23 -0.83 13.78
N ARG A 228 -2.66 -0.65 14.97
CA ARG A 228 -1.80 0.50 15.26
C ARG A 228 -0.34 0.11 15.13
N HIS A 229 0.56 1.07 15.20
CA HIS A 229 1.99 0.86 15.01
C HIS A 229 2.54 -0.26 15.91
N GLN A 230 2.15 -0.26 17.19
CA GLN A 230 2.52 -1.30 18.14
C GLN A 230 2.00 -2.69 17.75
N ASP A 231 0.79 -2.78 17.18
CA ASP A 231 0.20 -4.07 16.78
C ASP A 231 1.00 -4.71 15.63
N TYR A 232 1.43 -3.89 14.66
CA TYR A 232 2.31 -4.34 13.58
C TYR A 232 3.68 -4.77 14.10
N ARG A 233 4.26 -4.01 15.02
CA ARG A 233 5.52 -4.38 15.66
C ARG A 233 5.43 -5.75 16.35
N GLU A 234 4.38 -5.97 17.14
CA GLU A 234 4.17 -7.26 17.81
C GLU A 234 3.88 -8.39 16.81
N LEU A 235 3.11 -8.14 15.76
CA LEU A 235 2.87 -9.10 14.69
C LEU A 235 4.20 -9.52 14.04
N PHE A 236 5.05 -8.57 13.65
CA PHE A 236 6.32 -8.87 13.00
C PHE A 236 7.29 -9.61 13.95
N LYS A 237 7.34 -9.24 15.24
CA LYS A 237 8.10 -9.96 16.26
C LYS A 237 7.61 -11.41 16.41
N THR A 238 6.29 -11.60 16.51
CA THR A 238 5.67 -12.94 16.61
C THR A 238 5.98 -13.78 15.38
N CYS A 239 6.00 -13.18 14.20
CA CYS A 239 6.48 -13.82 12.99
C CYS A 239 8.00 -14.07 12.99
N GLY A 240 8.76 -13.59 13.98
CA GLY A 240 10.19 -13.84 14.16
C GLY A 240 11.09 -13.02 13.27
N TYR A 241 10.73 -11.76 13.01
CA TYR A 241 11.58 -10.79 12.31
C TYR A 241 12.35 -9.91 13.28
N LYS A 242 13.58 -9.54 12.92
CA LYS A 242 14.27 -8.40 13.50
C LYS A 242 13.71 -7.12 12.88
N ILE A 243 13.46 -6.10 13.71
CA ILE A 243 12.71 -4.92 13.30
C ILE A 243 13.57 -3.67 13.51
N SER A 244 13.65 -2.83 12.47
CA SER A 244 13.95 -1.41 12.57
C SER A 244 12.72 -0.64 12.10
N GLU A 245 12.34 0.42 12.82
CA GLU A 245 11.09 1.13 12.55
C GLU A 245 11.27 2.65 12.54
N ILE A 246 10.42 3.32 11.78
CA ILE A 246 10.26 4.77 11.78
C ILE A 246 8.80 5.04 12.10
N LYS A 247 8.57 5.88 13.11
CA LYS A 247 7.26 6.35 13.50
C LYS A 247 6.98 7.67 12.80
N GLY A 248 5.82 7.76 12.23
CA GLY A 248 5.35 8.97 11.57
C GLY A 248 4.75 9.98 12.53
N ASP A 249 4.09 10.97 11.95
CA ASP A 249 3.47 12.05 12.68
C ASP A 249 2.32 11.56 13.57
N LEU A 250 2.12 12.24 14.68
CA LEU A 250 0.94 12.03 15.52
C LEU A 250 -0.26 12.74 14.90
N GLY A 251 -1.36 12.04 14.85
CA GLY A 251 -2.66 12.63 14.54
C GLY A 251 -3.22 13.42 15.72
N GLU A 252 -4.27 14.15 15.46
CA GLU A 252 -5.00 14.86 16.49
C GLU A 252 -5.62 13.89 17.49
N GLN A 253 -5.33 14.07 18.76
CA GLN A 253 -5.92 13.29 19.86
C GLN A 253 -7.31 13.82 20.18
N PHE A 254 -8.18 12.93 20.63
CA PHE A 254 -9.53 13.29 21.03
C PHE A 254 -9.96 12.50 22.28
N GLU A 255 -10.86 13.07 23.07
CA GLU A 255 -11.23 12.54 24.39
C GLU A 255 -11.92 11.17 24.34
N HIS A 256 -12.69 10.90 23.28
CA HIS A 256 -13.47 9.66 23.17
C HIS A 256 -12.83 8.68 22.20
N VAL A 257 -12.07 7.75 22.75
CA VAL A 257 -11.51 6.59 22.04
C VAL A 257 -12.20 5.32 22.57
N SER A 258 -12.53 4.40 21.68
CA SER A 258 -13.08 3.11 22.08
C SER A 258 -12.14 2.38 23.04
N LYS A 259 -12.70 1.70 24.04
CA LYS A 259 -11.94 0.92 25.05
C LYS A 259 -11.05 -0.19 24.45
N GLU A 260 -11.22 -0.50 23.17
CA GLU A 260 -10.39 -1.46 22.46
C GLU A 260 -9.00 -0.92 22.13
N PHE A 261 -8.79 0.40 22.20
CA PHE A 261 -7.52 1.06 21.93
C PHE A 261 -6.94 1.67 23.21
N ASP A 262 -5.62 1.54 23.38
CA ASP A 262 -4.94 2.18 24.52
C ASP A 262 -4.75 3.68 24.24
N PHE A 263 -5.66 4.49 24.77
CA PHE A 263 -5.60 5.95 24.61
C PHE A 263 -4.44 6.62 25.38
N LYS A 264 -3.79 5.92 26.31
CA LYS A 264 -2.61 6.42 27.04
C LYS A 264 -1.31 6.21 26.26
N ASN A 265 -1.32 5.32 25.27
CA ASN A 265 -0.18 5.07 24.43
C ASN A 265 -0.22 6.00 23.20
N GLU A 266 0.75 6.90 23.10
CA GLU A 266 0.86 7.83 21.97
C GLU A 266 0.95 7.12 20.63
N GLU A 267 1.51 5.90 20.58
CA GLU A 267 1.58 5.10 19.35
C GLU A 267 0.20 4.76 18.78
N THR A 268 -0.86 4.83 19.59
CA THR A 268 -2.25 4.69 19.13
C THR A 268 -2.64 5.79 18.15
N PHE A 269 -2.01 6.96 18.23
CA PHE A 269 -2.35 8.13 17.44
C PHE A 269 -1.39 8.40 16.27
N ILE A 270 -0.40 7.54 16.02
CA ILE A 270 0.50 7.65 14.88
C ILE A 270 -0.31 7.49 13.58
N LEU A 271 -0.05 8.35 12.58
CA LEU A 271 -0.75 8.37 11.30
C LEU A 271 -0.13 7.44 10.25
N TRP A 272 1.16 7.19 10.33
CA TRP A 272 1.87 6.28 9.43
C TRP A 272 3.10 5.68 10.09
N GLY A 273 3.59 4.59 9.55
CA GLY A 273 4.83 3.98 10.02
C GLY A 273 5.58 3.28 8.89
N HIS A 274 6.89 3.14 9.07
CA HIS A 274 7.71 2.36 8.18
C HIS A 274 8.49 1.31 8.95
N PHE A 275 8.53 0.09 8.44
CA PHE A 275 9.26 -1.04 9.02
C PHE A 275 10.28 -1.57 8.04
N LEU A 276 11.50 -1.78 8.50
CA LEU A 276 12.50 -2.62 7.89
C LEU A 276 12.59 -3.91 8.69
N LEU A 277 12.32 -5.04 8.04
CA LEU A 277 12.32 -6.38 8.64
C LEU A 277 13.43 -7.21 8.03
N GLN A 278 14.13 -7.95 8.90
CA GLN A 278 15.20 -8.89 8.54
C GLN A 278 14.90 -10.25 9.19
N LEU A 279 15.34 -11.33 8.56
CA LEU A 279 15.18 -12.69 9.08
C LEU A 279 16.19 -13.03 10.19
#